data_45b2bac1aa38b52a667e4f54ac978a1a
#
_entry.id   45b2bac1aa38b52a667e4f54ac978a1a
#
_cell.length_a   1.000
_cell.length_b   1.000
_cell.length_c   1.000
_cell.angle_alpha   90.00
_cell.angle_beta   90.00
_cell.angle_gamma   90.00
#
_symmetry.space_group_name_H-M   'P 1'
#
loop_
_entity.id
_entity.type
_entity.pdbx_description
1 polymer ?
#
loop_
_entity_poly.entity_id
_entity_poly.type
_entity_poly.pdbx_seq_one_letter_code
_entity_poly.pdbx_strand_id
1 'polypeptide(L)'
;MRVLCSISTKGRYNTTLPLAIQSVIMQTRKADKLIVYDDNDPPEDMRGVQLYQYLYDIMNYKGIAWEWVWAGKKGQHHNHQMANTAGYDLVWRIDDDCTAEPHVLETLLSHWGPDVGAVGGSILTPPFPTLSGVTGKIENITSEPSIQWDYIREKKEVDHLHCSFLYRAGIVDYNLSLSKAAFREETLFTYALKQAGYSIWVVPGADTWHLKNKEGGVRAESKEMFDHDDQIFKSHIAFKDQTIVVLDCGMGDHVVFKKVLPEIKNPVIFSCYPEIVPGRSIAEAKMLFGDIATYNIYQKMDQWGWKSSLEEAYRKMYVGVNK
;
A
#
# COMPACT_ATOMS: atom_id res chain seq x y z
N MET A 1 23.48 7.19 5.60
CA MET A 1 22.18 7.02 4.88
C MET A 1 21.60 8.39 4.61
N ARG A 2 21.31 8.68 3.34
CA ARG A 2 20.63 9.92 2.94
C ARG A 2 19.12 9.69 2.92
N VAL A 3 18.38 10.64 3.49
CA VAL A 3 16.93 10.58 3.66
C VAL A 3 16.27 11.66 2.80
N LEU A 4 15.44 11.24 1.85
CA LEU A 4 14.52 12.10 1.14
C LEU A 4 13.21 12.19 1.93
N CYS A 5 12.69 13.39 2.19
CA CYS A 5 11.29 13.57 2.53
C CYS A 5 10.50 13.82 1.24
N SER A 6 9.39 13.12 1.06
CA SER A 6 8.55 13.19 -0.14
C SER A 6 7.11 13.51 0.23
N ILE A 7 6.57 14.58 -0.36
CA ILE A 7 5.16 14.97 -0.25
C ILE A 7 4.55 14.95 -1.66
N SER A 8 3.47 14.20 -1.85
CA SER A 8 2.63 14.32 -3.05
C SER A 8 1.45 15.22 -2.75
N THR A 9 1.15 16.19 -3.63
CA THR A 9 0.07 17.16 -3.38
C THR A 9 -0.87 17.32 -4.56
N LYS A 10 -2.16 17.50 -4.24
CA LYS A 10 -3.22 17.83 -5.20
C LYS A 10 -4.33 18.63 -4.55
N GLY A 11 -4.53 19.87 -4.98
CA GLY A 11 -5.65 20.74 -4.52
C GLY A 11 -5.53 21.21 -3.08
N ARG A 12 -4.30 21.29 -2.49
CA ARG A 12 -4.10 21.62 -1.08
C ARG A 12 -3.11 22.74 -0.81
N TYR A 13 -2.75 23.52 -1.83
CA TYR A 13 -1.80 24.63 -1.70
C TYR A 13 -2.11 25.60 -0.57
N ASN A 14 -3.38 25.96 -0.42
CA ASN A 14 -3.82 26.98 0.53
C ASN A 14 -4.45 26.39 1.80
N THR A 15 -4.32 25.08 2.03
CA THR A 15 -4.94 24.41 3.17
C THR A 15 -3.91 23.65 4.01
N THR A 16 -3.72 22.37 3.78
CA THR A 16 -2.92 21.50 4.63
C THR A 16 -1.47 21.34 4.19
N LEU A 17 -1.15 21.53 2.91
CA LEU A 17 0.22 21.38 2.41
C LEU A 17 1.24 22.27 3.15
N PRO A 18 0.98 23.56 3.43
CA PRO A 18 1.92 24.37 4.21
C PRO A 18 2.18 23.82 5.61
N LEU A 19 1.18 23.24 6.24
CA LEU A 19 1.30 22.60 7.57
C LEU A 19 2.15 21.32 7.49
N ALA A 20 1.96 20.51 6.45
CA ALA A 20 2.77 19.34 6.20
C ALA A 20 4.26 19.72 6.01
N ILE A 21 4.54 20.70 5.15
CA ILE A 21 5.91 21.22 4.94
C ILE A 21 6.50 21.78 6.24
N GLN A 22 5.73 22.56 7.00
CA GLN A 22 6.17 23.11 8.27
C GLN A 22 6.55 22.01 9.26
N SER A 23 5.76 20.91 9.32
CA SER A 23 6.06 19.79 10.22
C SER A 23 7.37 19.08 9.87
N VAL A 24 7.70 18.98 8.56
CA VAL A 24 8.99 18.45 8.08
C VAL A 24 10.14 19.37 8.47
N ILE A 25 9.96 20.69 8.32
CA ILE A 25 10.96 21.69 8.72
C ILE A 25 11.28 21.65 10.21
N MET A 26 10.29 21.30 11.04
CA MET A 26 10.41 21.29 12.50
C MET A 26 10.95 20.00 13.09
N GLN A 27 11.31 19.02 12.25
CA GLN A 27 11.87 17.76 12.75
C GLN A 27 13.20 17.97 13.51
N THR A 28 13.39 17.27 14.63
CA THR A 28 14.65 17.22 15.39
C THR A 28 15.77 16.61 14.56
N ARG A 29 15.50 15.51 13.85
CA ARG A 29 16.36 14.97 12.80
C ARG A 29 15.83 15.43 11.44
N LYS A 30 16.59 16.27 10.74
CA LYS A 30 16.20 16.81 9.43
C LYS A 30 16.33 15.75 8.35
N ALA A 31 15.44 15.77 7.37
CA ALA A 31 15.67 15.12 6.09
C ALA A 31 16.80 15.83 5.32
N ASP A 32 17.53 15.11 4.49
CA ASP A 32 18.61 15.70 3.69
C ASP A 32 18.04 16.54 2.52
N LYS A 33 16.83 16.18 2.06
CA LYS A 33 16.09 16.94 1.06
C LYS A 33 14.58 16.74 1.26
N LEU A 34 13.81 17.79 1.00
CA LEU A 34 12.36 17.74 0.79
C LEU A 34 12.05 17.88 -0.69
N ILE A 35 11.25 16.98 -1.26
CA ILE A 35 10.68 17.17 -2.60
C ILE A 35 9.15 17.17 -2.48
N VAL A 36 8.53 18.22 -3.01
CA VAL A 36 7.08 18.27 -3.20
C VAL A 36 6.78 17.90 -4.65
N TYR A 37 6.04 16.81 -4.84
CA TYR A 37 5.57 16.36 -6.14
C TYR A 37 4.15 16.87 -6.36
N ASP A 38 4.01 17.76 -7.30
CA ASP A 38 2.77 18.49 -7.58
C ASP A 38 1.97 17.78 -8.68
N ASP A 39 0.81 17.27 -8.33
CA ASP A 39 -0.12 16.58 -9.23
C ASP A 39 -1.31 17.45 -9.69
N ASN A 40 -1.24 18.75 -9.47
CA ASN A 40 -2.27 19.69 -9.90
C ASN A 40 -2.21 19.94 -11.43
N ASP A 41 -3.37 20.32 -11.99
CA ASP A 41 -3.49 20.68 -13.40
C ASP A 41 -4.54 21.79 -13.59
N PRO A 42 -4.14 23.02 -13.94
CA PRO A 42 -2.74 23.43 -14.11
C PRO A 42 -1.99 23.51 -12.77
N PRO A 43 -0.66 23.33 -12.76
CA PRO A 43 0.15 23.59 -11.57
C PRO A 43 0.24 25.09 -11.31
N GLU A 44 0.37 25.47 -10.04
CA GLU A 44 0.64 26.84 -9.64
C GLU A 44 2.09 26.98 -9.16
N ASP A 45 2.75 28.06 -9.51
CA ASP A 45 4.11 28.34 -9.04
C ASP A 45 4.09 28.89 -7.60
N MET A 46 4.17 28.00 -6.63
CA MET A 46 4.16 28.35 -5.21
C MET A 46 5.39 29.14 -4.77
N ARG A 47 6.47 29.19 -5.58
CA ARG A 47 7.68 29.95 -5.26
C ARG A 47 7.41 31.48 -5.22
N GLY A 48 6.40 31.96 -5.95
CA GLY A 48 5.96 33.36 -5.93
C GLY A 48 5.00 33.70 -4.76
N VAL A 49 4.50 32.71 -4.02
CA VAL A 49 3.54 32.92 -2.93
C VAL A 49 4.27 33.17 -1.62
N GLN A 50 3.98 34.29 -0.95
CA GLN A 50 4.70 34.75 0.25
C GLN A 50 4.77 33.68 1.37
N LEU A 51 3.68 32.95 1.61
CA LEU A 51 3.66 31.88 2.60
C LEU A 51 4.74 30.81 2.30
N TYR A 52 4.86 30.41 1.05
CA TYR A 52 5.85 29.42 0.63
C TYR A 52 7.27 29.99 0.61
N GLN A 53 7.44 31.28 0.28
CA GLN A 53 8.74 31.95 0.41
C GLN A 53 9.26 31.87 1.85
N TYR A 54 8.40 32.11 2.86
CA TYR A 54 8.80 31.95 4.26
C TYR A 54 9.24 30.51 4.57
N LEU A 55 8.53 29.51 4.07
CA LEU A 55 8.91 28.11 4.27
C LEU A 55 10.25 27.79 3.60
N TYR A 56 10.49 28.28 2.40
CA TYR A 56 11.76 28.10 1.68
C TYR A 56 12.92 28.78 2.42
N ASP A 57 12.71 30.00 2.90
CA ASP A 57 13.73 30.72 3.66
C ASP A 57 14.10 29.99 4.96
N ILE A 58 13.11 29.43 5.66
CA ILE A 58 13.35 28.64 6.86
C ILE A 58 14.09 27.33 6.51
N MET A 59 13.74 26.64 5.42
CA MET A 59 14.47 25.46 4.96
C MET A 59 15.92 25.78 4.63
N ASN A 60 16.17 26.86 3.89
CA ASN A 60 17.50 27.34 3.55
C ASN A 60 18.31 27.66 4.80
N TYR A 61 17.73 28.38 5.76
CA TYR A 61 18.38 28.69 7.03
C TYR A 61 18.74 27.41 7.82
N LYS A 62 17.86 26.40 7.80
CA LYS A 62 18.09 25.13 8.48
C LYS A 62 19.00 24.17 7.70
N GLY A 63 19.41 24.50 6.49
CA GLY A 63 20.23 23.67 5.61
C GLY A 63 19.48 22.43 5.07
N ILE A 64 18.17 22.53 4.88
CA ILE A 64 17.33 21.51 4.24
C ILE A 64 17.25 21.82 2.76
N ALA A 65 17.81 20.97 1.91
CA ALA A 65 17.61 21.11 0.47
C ALA A 65 16.14 20.87 0.12
N TRP A 66 15.62 21.59 -0.87
CA TRP A 66 14.24 21.44 -1.28
C TRP A 66 14.08 21.53 -2.80
N GLU A 67 13.02 20.91 -3.30
CA GLU A 67 12.65 20.94 -4.71
C GLU A 67 11.14 20.85 -4.86
N TRP A 68 10.61 21.52 -5.89
CA TRP A 68 9.23 21.42 -6.30
C TRP A 68 9.19 20.82 -7.70
N VAL A 69 8.52 19.68 -7.86
CA VAL A 69 8.46 18.91 -9.11
C VAL A 69 7.02 18.82 -9.58
N TRP A 70 6.76 19.34 -10.77
CA TRP A 70 5.47 19.09 -11.40
C TRP A 70 5.41 17.67 -11.97
N ALA A 71 4.50 16.86 -11.46
CA ALA A 71 4.41 15.44 -11.76
C ALA A 71 3.43 15.08 -12.88
N GLY A 72 2.65 16.06 -13.38
CA GLY A 72 1.85 15.90 -14.58
C GLY A 72 0.54 15.12 -14.41
N LYS A 73 -0.13 15.23 -13.26
CA LYS A 73 -1.50 14.71 -13.01
C LYS A 73 -1.64 13.20 -13.27
N LYS A 74 -0.70 12.41 -12.80
CA LYS A 74 -0.69 10.95 -12.98
C LYS A 74 -1.19 10.17 -11.76
N GLY A 75 -1.43 10.86 -10.63
CA GLY A 75 -1.79 10.26 -9.35
C GLY A 75 -0.58 10.09 -8.42
N GLN A 76 -0.87 10.05 -7.11
CA GLN A 76 0.18 10.06 -6.08
C GLN A 76 1.12 8.84 -6.13
N HIS A 77 0.67 7.68 -6.62
CA HIS A 77 1.53 6.50 -6.79
C HIS A 77 2.67 6.72 -7.79
N HIS A 78 2.45 7.50 -8.87
CA HIS A 78 3.51 7.92 -9.77
C HIS A 78 4.50 8.86 -9.08
N ASN A 79 4.00 9.79 -8.24
CA ASN A 79 4.82 10.72 -7.49
C ASN A 79 5.71 9.98 -6.49
N HIS A 80 5.15 9.01 -5.78
CA HIS A 80 5.89 8.17 -4.85
C HIS A 80 6.87 7.25 -5.57
N GLN A 81 6.56 6.79 -6.79
CA GLN A 81 7.54 6.06 -7.61
C GLN A 81 8.72 6.95 -8.02
N MET A 82 8.48 8.21 -8.37
CA MET A 82 9.57 9.17 -8.65
C MET A 82 10.46 9.36 -7.41
N ALA A 83 9.87 9.50 -6.23
CA ALA A 83 10.62 9.58 -4.97
C ALA A 83 11.41 8.30 -4.68
N ASN A 84 10.80 7.14 -4.91
CA ASN A 84 11.41 5.82 -4.72
C ASN A 84 12.67 5.62 -5.57
N THR A 85 12.72 6.23 -6.75
CA THR A 85 13.85 6.13 -7.70
C THR A 85 14.77 7.35 -7.72
N ALA A 86 14.60 8.30 -6.79
CA ALA A 86 15.36 9.56 -6.75
C ALA A 86 16.83 9.42 -6.28
N GLY A 87 17.31 8.19 -6.02
CA GLY A 87 18.71 7.91 -5.66
C GLY A 87 19.06 8.20 -4.21
N TYR A 88 18.10 8.14 -3.29
CA TYR A 88 18.29 8.19 -1.84
C TYR A 88 18.31 6.78 -1.25
N ASP A 89 18.91 6.63 -0.07
CA ASP A 89 18.92 5.35 0.64
C ASP A 89 17.55 5.06 1.25
N LEU A 90 16.94 6.11 1.81
CA LEU A 90 15.64 6.06 2.48
C LEU A 90 14.74 7.17 1.98
N VAL A 91 13.44 6.89 1.93
CA VAL A 91 12.41 7.90 1.68
C VAL A 91 11.45 7.93 2.87
N TRP A 92 11.29 9.10 3.47
CA TRP A 92 10.20 9.38 4.37
C TRP A 92 9.08 10.05 3.58
N ARG A 93 8.03 9.27 3.28
CA ARG A 93 6.81 9.83 2.69
C ARG A 93 5.91 10.37 3.79
N ILE A 94 5.24 11.46 3.50
CA ILE A 94 4.19 12.05 4.32
C ILE A 94 3.13 12.65 3.40
N ASP A 95 1.85 12.42 3.69
CA ASP A 95 0.77 12.96 2.88
C ASP A 95 0.60 14.47 3.11
N ASP A 96 0.08 15.18 2.13
CA ASP A 96 -0.07 16.65 2.15
C ASP A 96 -1.17 17.16 3.08
N ASP A 97 -1.91 16.26 3.74
CA ASP A 97 -2.84 16.55 4.86
C ASP A 97 -2.41 15.90 6.17
N CYS A 98 -1.12 15.62 6.30
CA CYS A 98 -0.52 15.12 7.52
C CYS A 98 0.43 16.15 8.15
N THR A 99 0.48 16.15 9.48
CA THR A 99 1.46 16.92 10.26
C THR A 99 2.15 15.97 11.24
N ALA A 100 3.46 15.85 11.12
CA ALA A 100 4.28 15.00 11.98
C ALA A 100 4.71 15.72 13.25
N GLU A 101 4.68 15.01 14.39
CA GLU A 101 5.30 15.51 15.62
C GLU A 101 6.81 15.70 15.43
N PRO A 102 7.48 16.60 16.17
CA PRO A 102 8.87 16.97 15.91
C PRO A 102 9.89 15.84 15.95
N HIS A 103 9.60 14.74 16.61
CA HIS A 103 10.54 13.61 16.79
C HIS A 103 10.27 12.43 15.82
N VAL A 104 9.33 12.56 14.91
CA VAL A 104 8.90 11.43 14.07
C VAL A 104 10.07 10.84 13.28
N LEU A 105 10.77 11.63 12.48
CA LEU A 105 11.87 11.10 11.65
C LEU A 105 13.01 10.51 12.49
N GLU A 106 13.36 11.13 13.61
CA GLU A 106 14.36 10.62 14.54
C GLU A 106 13.95 9.27 15.13
N THR A 107 12.70 9.16 15.57
CA THR A 107 12.14 7.91 16.10
C THR A 107 12.12 6.81 15.04
N LEU A 108 11.66 7.09 13.82
CA LEU A 108 11.66 6.11 12.73
C LEU A 108 13.08 5.61 12.43
N LEU A 109 14.06 6.50 12.37
CA LEU A 109 15.45 6.17 12.12
C LEU A 109 16.10 5.36 13.27
N SER A 110 15.71 5.59 14.52
CA SER A 110 16.25 4.84 15.68
C SER A 110 15.85 3.35 15.66
N HIS A 111 14.79 3.02 14.90
CA HIS A 111 14.32 1.64 14.72
C HIS A 111 14.74 1.02 13.38
N TRP A 112 15.58 1.71 12.63
CA TRP A 112 16.06 1.23 11.34
C TRP A 112 17.14 0.15 11.48
N GLY A 113 17.11 -0.84 10.58
CA GLY A 113 18.07 -1.95 10.54
C GLY A 113 18.24 -2.53 9.12
N PRO A 114 19.17 -3.48 8.93
CA PRO A 114 19.46 -4.05 7.62
C PRO A 114 18.24 -4.78 7.00
N ASP A 115 17.46 -5.45 7.83
CA ASP A 115 16.32 -6.27 7.39
C ASP A 115 14.99 -5.49 7.41
N VAL A 116 15.04 -4.18 7.70
CA VAL A 116 13.86 -3.33 7.77
C VAL A 116 13.55 -2.75 6.39
N GLY A 117 12.36 -3.01 5.88
CA GLY A 117 11.84 -2.45 4.64
C GLY A 117 11.12 -1.13 4.84
N ALA A 118 10.33 -1.02 5.91
CA ALA A 118 9.66 0.23 6.28
C ALA A 118 9.35 0.31 7.78
N VAL A 119 9.28 1.55 8.29
CA VAL A 119 8.88 1.86 9.67
C VAL A 119 7.88 3.01 9.66
N GLY A 120 6.75 2.84 10.33
CA GLY A 120 5.74 3.87 10.56
C GLY A 120 5.44 4.05 12.04
N GLY A 121 4.58 5.00 12.36
CA GLY A 121 4.10 5.27 13.70
C GLY A 121 2.58 5.30 13.78
N SER A 122 2.04 5.89 14.85
CA SER A 122 0.61 6.11 14.99
C SER A 122 0.15 7.24 14.08
N ILE A 123 -0.96 7.05 13.39
CA ILE A 123 -1.63 8.10 12.65
C ILE A 123 -2.87 8.51 13.43
N LEU A 124 -2.91 9.74 13.88
CA LEU A 124 -3.97 10.30 14.72
C LEU A 124 -4.89 11.19 13.89
N THR A 125 -6.15 11.25 14.24
CA THR A 125 -7.14 12.12 13.56
C THR A 125 -7.81 13.03 14.56
N PRO A 126 -7.83 14.36 14.36
CA PRO A 126 -8.61 15.26 15.18
C PRO A 126 -10.14 15.01 15.03
N PRO A 127 -10.99 15.29 16.05
CA PRO A 127 -10.59 15.72 17.39
C PRO A 127 -10.07 14.56 18.24
N PHE A 128 -9.09 14.84 19.08
CA PHE A 128 -8.60 13.89 20.07
C PHE A 128 -9.73 13.51 21.07
N PRO A 129 -9.89 12.24 21.45
CA PRO A 129 -9.03 11.09 21.25
C PRO A 129 -9.49 10.15 20.12
N THR A 130 -10.05 10.67 19.04
CA THR A 130 -10.44 9.79 17.93
C THR A 130 -9.21 9.22 17.27
N LEU A 131 -8.92 7.97 17.60
CA LEU A 131 -7.83 7.21 17.01
C LEU A 131 -8.31 6.65 15.68
N SER A 132 -7.73 7.07 14.61
CA SER A 132 -7.70 6.23 13.44
C SER A 132 -6.49 5.34 13.57
N GLY A 133 -6.69 4.14 14.05
CA GLY A 133 -5.67 3.12 13.95
C GLY A 133 -5.33 2.92 12.48
N VAL A 134 -4.06 2.81 12.14
CA VAL A 134 -3.73 3.07 10.76
C VAL A 134 -2.62 2.21 10.24
N THR A 135 -2.28 1.21 10.99
CA THR A 135 -1.30 0.24 10.54
C THR A 135 -1.73 -1.09 11.10
N GLY A 136 -1.67 -2.13 10.34
CA GLY A 136 -2.18 -3.39 10.80
C GLY A 136 -1.76 -4.57 9.98
N LYS A 137 -2.44 -5.64 10.24
CA LYS A 137 -2.33 -6.87 9.45
C LYS A 137 -3.37 -6.87 8.36
N ILE A 138 -3.01 -7.46 7.24
CA ILE A 138 -3.94 -7.80 6.19
C ILE A 138 -4.47 -9.18 6.52
N GLU A 139 -5.76 -9.26 6.83
CA GLU A 139 -6.40 -10.56 6.94
C GLU A 139 -6.67 -11.12 5.57
N ASN A 140 -6.13 -12.28 5.32
CA ASN A 140 -6.48 -13.06 4.17
C ASN A 140 -7.70 -13.91 4.50
N ILE A 141 -8.87 -13.32 4.38
CA ILE A 141 -10.10 -14.08 4.34
C ILE A 141 -10.22 -14.62 2.92
N THR A 142 -10.46 -15.90 2.78
CA THR A 142 -10.46 -16.65 1.52
C THR A 142 -11.29 -16.08 0.37
N SER A 143 -12.16 -15.12 0.64
CA SER A 143 -12.98 -14.47 -0.39
C SER A 143 -12.75 -12.99 -0.55
N GLU A 144 -12.45 -12.27 0.53
CA GLU A 144 -12.29 -10.81 0.53
C GLU A 144 -11.21 -10.40 1.53
N PRO A 145 -10.00 -10.09 1.06
CA PRO A 145 -8.95 -9.57 1.92
C PRO A 145 -9.41 -8.27 2.60
N SER A 146 -9.23 -8.20 3.89
CA SER A 146 -9.54 -7.01 4.68
C SER A 146 -8.29 -6.48 5.39
N ILE A 147 -8.31 -5.19 5.73
CA ILE A 147 -7.26 -4.54 6.48
C ILE A 147 -7.74 -4.42 7.92
N GLN A 148 -6.96 -4.98 8.85
CA GLN A 148 -7.15 -4.71 10.27
C GLN A 148 -6.37 -3.47 10.68
N TRP A 149 -7.02 -2.62 11.48
CA TRP A 149 -6.46 -1.40 12.01
C TRP A 149 -6.18 -1.58 13.50
N ASP A 150 -5.04 -1.05 13.95
CA ASP A 150 -4.66 -1.17 15.35
C ASP A 150 -3.98 0.10 15.86
N TYR A 151 -4.13 0.38 17.13
CA TYR A 151 -3.46 1.48 17.80
C TYR A 151 -2.09 1.04 18.35
N ILE A 152 -1.05 1.85 18.10
CA ILE A 152 0.32 1.52 18.39
C ILE A 152 0.68 1.94 19.80
N ARG A 153 0.89 0.97 20.68
CA ARG A 153 1.37 1.16 22.05
C ARG A 153 2.78 0.60 22.27
N GLU A 154 3.20 -0.30 21.40
CA GLU A 154 4.47 -0.98 21.43
C GLU A 154 4.99 -1.24 20.01
N LYS A 155 6.28 -1.48 19.88
CA LYS A 155 6.84 -1.88 18.59
C LYS A 155 6.29 -3.23 18.18
N LYS A 156 5.72 -3.31 16.98
CA LYS A 156 5.22 -4.56 16.42
C LYS A 156 5.39 -4.64 14.91
N GLU A 157 5.50 -5.86 14.43
CA GLU A 157 5.51 -6.13 12.99
C GLU A 157 4.09 -6.09 12.44
N VAL A 158 3.96 -5.46 11.27
CA VAL A 158 2.70 -5.28 10.54
C VAL A 158 2.84 -5.72 9.09
N ASP A 159 1.74 -5.71 8.35
CA ASP A 159 1.73 -6.05 6.92
C ASP A 159 1.70 -4.80 6.03
N HIS A 160 1.21 -3.67 6.55
CA HIS A 160 1.13 -2.42 5.80
C HIS A 160 1.25 -1.19 6.71
N LEU A 161 1.59 -0.07 6.07
CA LEU A 161 1.66 1.26 6.67
C LEU A 161 0.77 2.24 5.89
N HIS A 162 0.56 3.45 6.45
CA HIS A 162 -0.35 4.43 5.91
C HIS A 162 0.15 5.87 6.13
N CYS A 163 -0.22 6.81 5.27
CA CYS A 163 0.02 8.25 5.32
C CYS A 163 1.47 8.70 5.51
N SER A 164 2.13 8.25 6.58
CA SER A 164 3.49 8.69 6.94
C SER A 164 4.35 7.52 7.39
N PHE A 165 5.42 7.24 6.66
CA PHE A 165 6.38 6.20 6.99
C PHE A 165 7.72 6.39 6.29
N LEU A 166 8.77 5.85 6.90
CA LEU A 166 10.12 5.77 6.33
C LEU A 166 10.27 4.41 5.65
N TYR A 167 10.80 4.37 4.43
CA TYR A 167 11.03 3.12 3.72
C TYR A 167 12.36 3.07 2.98
N ARG A 168 12.83 1.86 2.69
CA ARG A 168 14.03 1.59 1.88
C ARG A 168 13.71 1.82 0.41
N ALA A 169 14.42 2.76 -0.21
CA ALA A 169 14.19 3.13 -1.61
C ALA A 169 14.70 2.05 -2.58
N GLY A 170 14.03 1.92 -3.72
CA GLY A 170 14.50 1.11 -4.85
C GLY A 170 14.44 -0.40 -4.68
N ILE A 171 13.78 -0.93 -3.63
CA ILE A 171 13.64 -2.38 -3.42
C ILE A 171 12.47 -2.95 -4.22
N VAL A 172 11.34 -2.28 -4.19
CA VAL A 172 10.14 -2.64 -4.95
C VAL A 172 9.57 -1.39 -5.58
N ASP A 173 8.76 -1.54 -6.62
CA ASP A 173 8.09 -0.44 -7.29
C ASP A 173 6.66 -0.24 -6.77
N TYR A 174 6.17 1.00 -6.83
CA TYR A 174 4.75 1.29 -6.67
C TYR A 174 3.95 0.67 -7.82
N ASN A 175 2.74 0.22 -7.54
CA ASN A 175 1.89 -0.36 -8.57
C ASN A 175 1.30 0.74 -9.48
N LEU A 176 1.92 0.93 -10.65
CA LEU A 176 1.53 1.96 -11.61
C LEU A 176 0.28 1.60 -12.44
N SER A 177 -0.32 0.43 -12.23
CA SER A 177 -1.61 0.07 -12.84
C SER A 177 -2.83 0.58 -12.07
N LEU A 178 -2.61 1.17 -10.89
CA LEU A 178 -3.66 1.86 -10.15
C LEU A 178 -4.19 3.06 -10.95
N SER A 179 -5.44 3.42 -10.67
CA SER A 179 -6.04 4.63 -11.22
C SER A 179 -5.40 5.89 -10.63
N LYS A 180 -5.82 7.07 -11.10
CA LYS A 180 -5.37 8.35 -10.52
C LYS A 180 -5.79 8.56 -9.06
N ALA A 181 -6.81 7.82 -8.58
CA ALA A 181 -7.19 7.80 -7.18
C ALA A 181 -6.09 7.18 -6.31
N ALA A 182 -5.29 6.28 -6.88
CA ALA A 182 -4.22 5.57 -6.19
C ALA A 182 -4.65 4.97 -4.84
N PHE A 183 -5.88 4.48 -4.77
CA PHE A 183 -6.44 3.92 -3.55
C PHE A 183 -5.69 2.64 -3.16
N ARG A 184 -5.31 2.50 -1.89
CA ARG A 184 -4.52 1.36 -1.38
C ARG A 184 -3.06 1.29 -1.88
N GLU A 185 -2.52 2.33 -2.51
CA GLU A 185 -1.16 2.29 -3.07
C GLU A 185 -0.09 2.03 -2.01
N GLU A 186 -0.20 2.68 -0.84
CA GLU A 186 0.73 2.50 0.29
C GLU A 186 0.65 1.09 0.89
N THR A 187 -0.55 0.51 0.91
CA THR A 187 -0.77 -0.86 1.38
C THR A 187 -0.08 -1.86 0.45
N LEU A 188 -0.30 -1.74 -0.86
CA LEU A 188 0.33 -2.60 -1.86
C LEU A 188 1.85 -2.47 -1.85
N PHE A 189 2.36 -1.23 -1.74
CA PHE A 189 3.79 -0.97 -1.72
C PHE A 189 4.48 -1.56 -0.49
N THR A 190 3.97 -1.28 0.71
CA THR A 190 4.58 -1.79 1.95
C THR A 190 4.45 -3.30 2.07
N TYR A 191 3.34 -3.87 1.60
CA TYR A 191 3.19 -5.33 1.52
C TYR A 191 4.17 -5.97 0.53
N ALA A 192 4.45 -5.31 -0.61
CA ALA A 192 5.46 -5.78 -1.56
C ALA A 192 6.88 -5.81 -0.95
N LEU A 193 7.24 -4.83 -0.09
CA LEU A 193 8.49 -4.87 0.67
C LEU A 193 8.55 -6.10 1.58
N LYS A 194 7.45 -6.44 2.25
CA LYS A 194 7.35 -7.66 3.07
C LYS A 194 7.51 -8.93 2.24
N GLN A 195 6.90 -9.00 1.07
CA GLN A 195 7.06 -10.12 0.14
C GLN A 195 8.49 -10.24 -0.39
N ALA A 196 9.22 -9.14 -0.49
CA ALA A 196 10.65 -9.12 -0.83
C ALA A 196 11.57 -9.56 0.33
N GLY A 197 11.02 -9.98 1.46
CA GLY A 197 11.75 -10.53 2.60
C GLY A 197 12.14 -9.50 3.67
N TYR A 198 11.65 -8.27 3.59
CA TYR A 198 11.91 -7.23 4.59
C TYR A 198 10.81 -7.19 5.66
N SER A 199 11.19 -6.79 6.87
CA SER A 199 10.23 -6.55 7.94
C SER A 199 9.61 -5.15 7.85
N ILE A 200 8.34 -5.05 8.22
CA ILE A 200 7.59 -3.79 8.28
C ILE A 200 7.19 -3.56 9.74
N TRP A 201 7.58 -2.43 10.28
CA TRP A 201 7.39 -2.15 11.70
C TRP A 201 6.54 -0.91 11.94
N VAL A 202 5.78 -0.94 13.04
CA VAL A 202 5.22 0.26 13.65
C VAL A 202 5.83 0.45 15.02
N VAL A 203 6.09 1.72 15.36
CA VAL A 203 6.77 2.09 16.59
C VAL A 203 5.99 3.19 17.33
N PRO A 204 5.92 3.14 18.66
CA PRO A 204 5.31 4.21 19.43
C PRO A 204 6.19 5.48 19.41
N GLY A 205 5.58 6.63 19.61
CA GLY A 205 6.28 7.91 19.67
C GLY A 205 6.64 8.53 18.31
N ALA A 206 6.27 7.88 17.20
CA ALA A 206 6.35 8.47 15.85
C ALA A 206 4.96 8.90 15.38
N ASP A 207 4.35 9.84 16.11
CA ASP A 207 2.96 10.21 15.93
C ASP A 207 2.81 11.24 14.81
N THR A 208 1.89 10.99 13.90
CA THR A 208 1.55 11.88 12.79
C THR A 208 0.05 12.14 12.79
N TRP A 209 -0.35 13.40 12.66
CA TRP A 209 -1.74 13.82 12.59
C TRP A 209 -2.22 13.84 11.15
N HIS A 210 -3.21 13.05 10.82
CA HIS A 210 -3.92 13.07 9.54
C HIS A 210 -5.15 13.97 9.67
N LEU A 211 -5.09 15.15 9.09
CA LEU A 211 -6.10 16.20 9.25
C LEU A 211 -7.40 15.89 8.49
N LYS A 212 -7.39 14.87 7.62
CA LYS A 212 -8.54 14.45 6.80
C LYS A 212 -9.19 15.61 6.07
N ASN A 213 -8.39 16.42 5.38
CA ASN A 213 -8.90 17.54 4.62
C ASN A 213 -10.00 17.10 3.65
N LYS A 214 -11.15 17.82 3.69
CA LYS A 214 -12.33 17.46 2.87
C LYS A 214 -12.14 17.78 1.40
N GLU A 215 -11.22 18.69 1.06
CA GLU A 215 -10.96 19.15 -0.29
C GLU A 215 -9.61 18.63 -0.79
N GLY A 216 -9.51 18.45 -2.10
CA GLY A 216 -8.28 17.99 -2.76
C GLY A 216 -7.95 16.50 -2.53
N GLY A 217 -6.74 16.12 -2.95
CA GLY A 217 -6.25 14.76 -2.89
C GLY A 217 -7.11 13.77 -3.67
N VAL A 218 -7.12 12.54 -3.24
CA VAL A 218 -7.87 11.44 -3.87
C VAL A 218 -9.40 11.64 -3.85
N ARG A 219 -9.91 12.46 -2.94
CA ARG A 219 -11.37 12.74 -2.84
C ARG A 219 -11.95 13.45 -4.06
N ALA A 220 -11.10 13.99 -4.93
CA ALA A 220 -11.50 14.59 -6.20
C ALA A 220 -11.76 13.54 -7.30
N GLU A 221 -11.50 12.26 -7.03
CA GLU A 221 -11.60 11.20 -8.01
C GLU A 221 -12.98 10.49 -7.97
N SER A 222 -13.29 9.76 -9.06
CA SER A 222 -14.59 9.10 -9.19
C SER A 222 -14.66 7.78 -8.41
N LYS A 223 -15.90 7.35 -8.10
CA LYS A 223 -16.14 6.05 -7.45
C LYS A 223 -15.59 4.88 -8.27
N GLU A 224 -15.70 4.94 -9.59
CA GLU A 224 -15.22 3.89 -10.51
C GLU A 224 -13.70 3.69 -10.38
N MET A 225 -12.94 4.77 -10.14
CA MET A 225 -11.50 4.68 -9.90
C MET A 225 -11.19 3.98 -8.59
N PHE A 226 -11.93 4.28 -7.53
CA PHE A 226 -11.79 3.57 -6.25
C PHE A 226 -12.12 2.08 -6.37
N ASP A 227 -13.21 1.75 -7.06
CA ASP A 227 -13.63 0.36 -7.29
C ASP A 227 -12.58 -0.41 -8.11
N HIS A 228 -11.98 0.23 -9.11
CA HIS A 228 -10.87 -0.33 -9.88
C HIS A 228 -9.65 -0.65 -9.00
N ASP A 229 -9.21 0.30 -8.19
CA ASP A 229 -8.05 0.13 -7.33
C ASP A 229 -8.28 -0.91 -6.23
N ASP A 230 -9.49 -0.97 -5.67
CA ASP A 230 -9.87 -1.99 -4.69
C ASP A 230 -9.88 -3.41 -5.30
N GLN A 231 -10.25 -3.54 -6.57
CA GLN A 231 -10.13 -4.80 -7.30
C GLN A 231 -8.67 -5.22 -7.47
N ILE A 232 -7.79 -4.27 -7.83
CA ILE A 232 -6.34 -4.52 -7.90
C ILE A 232 -5.81 -4.96 -6.53
N PHE A 233 -6.16 -4.24 -5.47
CA PHE A 233 -5.78 -4.61 -4.10
C PHE A 233 -6.23 -6.03 -3.76
N LYS A 234 -7.49 -6.36 -3.94
CA LYS A 234 -8.04 -7.68 -3.66
C LYS A 234 -7.32 -8.78 -4.43
N SER A 235 -7.00 -8.53 -5.70
CA SER A 235 -6.29 -9.51 -6.53
C SER A 235 -4.85 -9.78 -6.08
N HIS A 236 -4.16 -8.76 -5.52
CA HIS A 236 -2.78 -8.89 -5.06
C HIS A 236 -2.66 -9.50 -3.66
N ILE A 237 -3.65 -9.27 -2.80
CA ILE A 237 -3.60 -9.68 -1.40
C ILE A 237 -4.35 -10.99 -1.15
N ALA A 238 -5.31 -11.34 -2.00
CA ALA A 238 -6.06 -12.58 -1.86
C ALA A 238 -5.12 -13.79 -1.74
N PHE A 239 -5.43 -14.66 -0.77
CA PHE A 239 -4.70 -15.91 -0.52
C PHE A 239 -3.20 -15.75 -0.19
N LYS A 240 -2.79 -14.60 0.37
CA LYS A 240 -1.38 -14.28 0.68
C LYS A 240 -0.63 -15.34 1.50
N ASP A 241 -1.32 -16.04 2.39
CA ASP A 241 -0.75 -17.07 3.28
C ASP A 241 -1.16 -18.49 2.86
N GLN A 242 -1.70 -18.65 1.65
CA GLN A 242 -2.24 -19.93 1.18
C GLN A 242 -1.55 -20.41 -0.09
N THR A 243 -1.51 -21.70 -0.26
CA THR A 243 -1.07 -22.33 -1.50
C THR A 243 -2.26 -22.53 -2.41
N ILE A 244 -2.27 -21.83 -3.55
CA ILE A 244 -3.36 -21.93 -4.51
C ILE A 244 -3.14 -23.18 -5.37
N VAL A 245 -4.16 -24.00 -5.41
CA VAL A 245 -4.19 -25.22 -6.22
C VAL A 245 -5.27 -25.10 -7.27
N VAL A 246 -4.90 -25.19 -8.51
CA VAL A 246 -5.83 -25.15 -9.65
C VAL A 246 -6.03 -26.58 -10.16
N LEU A 247 -7.29 -27.02 -10.17
CA LEU A 247 -7.70 -28.29 -10.75
C LEU A 247 -8.26 -28.05 -12.15
N ASP A 248 -7.49 -28.43 -13.16
CA ASP A 248 -7.74 -28.05 -14.56
C ASP A 248 -8.58 -29.06 -15.33
N CYS A 249 -9.01 -30.13 -14.88
CA CYS A 249 -9.96 -30.99 -15.60
C CYS A 249 -10.52 -32.11 -14.77
N GLY A 250 -11.48 -32.74 -15.33
CA GLY A 250 -12.38 -33.76 -14.88
C GLY A 250 -12.00 -34.66 -13.70
N MET A 251 -12.93 -35.44 -13.23
CA MET A 251 -12.90 -36.21 -11.96
C MET A 251 -11.64 -37.06 -11.74
N GLY A 252 -10.85 -37.42 -12.77
CA GLY A 252 -9.63 -38.20 -12.65
C GLY A 252 -8.49 -37.49 -11.86
N ASP A 253 -8.35 -36.21 -12.04
CA ASP A 253 -7.29 -35.42 -11.39
C ASP A 253 -7.56 -35.19 -9.91
N HIS A 254 -8.84 -35.12 -9.51
CA HIS A 254 -9.26 -35.00 -8.11
C HIS A 254 -8.77 -36.17 -7.25
N VAL A 255 -8.75 -37.39 -7.81
CA VAL A 255 -8.31 -38.61 -7.09
C VAL A 255 -6.78 -38.59 -6.86
N VAL A 256 -6.03 -38.17 -7.87
CA VAL A 256 -4.56 -38.05 -7.75
C VAL A 256 -4.22 -36.92 -6.76
N PHE A 257 -4.90 -35.80 -6.87
CA PHE A 257 -4.65 -34.64 -6.04
C PHE A 257 -4.96 -34.91 -4.55
N LYS A 258 -6.01 -35.65 -4.25
CA LYS A 258 -6.35 -36.04 -2.87
C LYS A 258 -5.20 -36.74 -2.14
N LYS A 259 -4.28 -37.40 -2.88
CA LYS A 259 -3.12 -38.07 -2.29
C LYS A 259 -2.01 -37.11 -1.89
N VAL A 260 -1.82 -36.02 -2.64
CA VAL A 260 -0.76 -35.02 -2.38
C VAL A 260 -1.22 -33.85 -1.54
N LEU A 261 -2.52 -33.64 -1.42
CA LEU A 261 -3.11 -32.52 -0.68
C LEU A 261 -2.61 -32.39 0.77
N PRO A 262 -2.41 -33.48 1.55
CA PRO A 262 -1.88 -33.39 2.92
C PRO A 262 -0.47 -32.80 3.01
N GLU A 263 0.30 -32.81 1.92
CA GLU A 263 1.65 -32.27 1.86
C GLU A 263 1.68 -30.77 1.55
N ILE A 264 0.53 -30.20 1.17
CA ILE A 264 0.40 -28.80 0.78
C ILE A 264 -0.01 -27.96 1.98
N LYS A 265 0.81 -26.96 2.30
CA LYS A 265 0.54 -26.04 3.39
C LYS A 265 -0.60 -25.07 3.02
N ASN A 266 -1.63 -25.00 3.87
CA ASN A 266 -2.78 -24.08 3.73
C ASN A 266 -3.36 -24.06 2.30
N PRO A 267 -3.82 -25.19 1.75
CA PRO A 267 -4.30 -25.22 0.36
C PRO A 267 -5.63 -24.50 0.20
N VAL A 268 -5.78 -23.81 -0.93
CA VAL A 268 -7.06 -23.32 -1.45
C VAL A 268 -7.25 -23.87 -2.84
N ILE A 269 -8.42 -24.45 -3.10
CA ILE A 269 -8.69 -25.16 -4.34
C ILE A 269 -9.52 -24.28 -5.27
N PHE A 270 -9.04 -24.14 -6.50
CA PHE A 270 -9.79 -23.56 -7.59
C PHE A 270 -10.12 -24.62 -8.62
N SER A 271 -11.42 -24.83 -8.83
CA SER A 271 -11.92 -25.73 -9.87
C SER A 271 -12.13 -24.96 -11.17
N CYS A 272 -11.51 -25.43 -12.24
CA CYS A 272 -11.69 -24.92 -13.60
C CYS A 272 -12.82 -25.62 -14.35
N TYR A 273 -13.58 -26.45 -13.69
CA TYR A 273 -14.68 -27.17 -14.32
C TYR A 273 -15.80 -26.20 -14.70
N PRO A 274 -16.19 -26.11 -15.98
CA PRO A 274 -17.32 -25.28 -16.37
C PRO A 274 -18.59 -25.80 -15.71
N GLU A 275 -19.26 -24.97 -14.92
CA GLU A 275 -20.50 -25.34 -14.27
C GLU A 275 -21.64 -25.43 -15.28
N ILE A 276 -21.96 -26.65 -15.71
CA ILE A 276 -23.19 -26.94 -16.46
C ILE A 276 -24.42 -26.79 -15.54
N VAL A 277 -24.23 -27.05 -14.23
CA VAL A 277 -25.23 -26.85 -13.19
C VAL A 277 -24.62 -25.98 -12.08
N PRO A 278 -25.18 -24.80 -11.78
CA PRO A 278 -24.65 -23.92 -10.73
C PRO A 278 -24.45 -24.61 -9.40
N GLY A 279 -23.25 -24.51 -8.82
CA GLY A 279 -22.91 -25.06 -7.51
C GLY A 279 -22.50 -26.53 -7.51
N ARG A 280 -22.57 -27.25 -8.61
CA ARG A 280 -22.27 -28.70 -8.64
C ARG A 280 -20.77 -28.97 -8.45
N SER A 281 -19.91 -28.24 -9.12
CA SER A 281 -18.46 -28.42 -9.01
C SER A 281 -17.94 -28.13 -7.61
N ILE A 282 -18.51 -27.12 -6.93
CA ILE A 282 -18.19 -26.76 -5.56
C ILE A 282 -18.68 -27.86 -4.60
N ALA A 283 -19.88 -28.40 -4.82
CA ALA A 283 -20.44 -29.47 -3.99
C ALA A 283 -19.62 -30.76 -4.10
N GLU A 284 -19.23 -31.14 -5.32
CA GLU A 284 -18.37 -32.30 -5.58
C GLU A 284 -16.99 -32.13 -4.98
N ALA A 285 -16.37 -30.95 -5.11
CA ALA A 285 -15.10 -30.65 -4.50
C ALA A 285 -15.17 -30.68 -2.96
N LYS A 286 -16.23 -30.16 -2.35
CA LYS A 286 -16.44 -30.24 -0.90
C LYS A 286 -16.59 -31.68 -0.42
N MET A 287 -17.26 -32.55 -1.17
CA MET A 287 -17.34 -33.97 -0.83
C MET A 287 -15.98 -34.68 -0.87
N LEU A 288 -15.08 -34.26 -1.77
CA LEU A 288 -13.75 -34.82 -1.95
C LEU A 288 -12.73 -34.28 -0.97
N PHE A 289 -12.77 -32.99 -0.69
CA PHE A 289 -11.73 -32.22 0.01
C PHE A 289 -12.17 -31.70 1.40
N GLY A 290 -13.41 -31.97 1.81
CA GLY A 290 -13.92 -31.57 3.13
C GLY A 290 -14.02 -30.05 3.30
N ASP A 291 -13.54 -29.55 4.44
CA ASP A 291 -13.63 -28.13 4.82
C ASP A 291 -12.61 -27.23 4.13
N ILE A 292 -11.82 -27.76 3.19
CA ILE A 292 -10.87 -26.93 2.43
C ILE A 292 -11.65 -25.96 1.55
N ALA A 293 -11.27 -24.69 1.62
CA ALA A 293 -11.89 -23.65 0.83
C ALA A 293 -11.76 -23.96 -0.67
N THR A 294 -12.90 -24.10 -1.33
CA THR A 294 -12.97 -24.46 -2.75
C THR A 294 -13.81 -23.44 -3.50
N TYR A 295 -13.31 -22.96 -4.63
CA TYR A 295 -13.92 -21.92 -5.45
C TYR A 295 -14.00 -22.34 -6.91
N ASN A 296 -15.04 -21.88 -7.60
CA ASN A 296 -15.06 -21.90 -9.05
C ASN A 296 -14.23 -20.71 -9.58
N ILE A 297 -13.24 -21.01 -10.42
CA ILE A 297 -12.30 -19.98 -10.90
C ILE A 297 -13.02 -18.90 -11.72
N TYR A 298 -13.99 -19.26 -12.54
CA TYR A 298 -14.70 -18.30 -13.40
C TYR A 298 -15.53 -17.31 -12.58
N GLN A 299 -16.24 -17.78 -11.56
CA GLN A 299 -17.04 -16.92 -10.68
C GLN A 299 -16.15 -15.94 -9.91
N LYS A 300 -14.93 -16.38 -9.48
CA LYS A 300 -14.01 -15.51 -8.75
C LYS A 300 -13.30 -14.53 -9.66
N MET A 301 -12.98 -14.91 -10.90
CA MET A 301 -12.41 -13.98 -11.88
C MET A 301 -13.35 -12.80 -12.14
N ASP A 302 -14.66 -13.05 -12.29
CA ASP A 302 -15.66 -12.00 -12.48
C ASP A 302 -15.78 -11.11 -11.23
N GLN A 303 -15.82 -11.73 -10.05
CA GLN A 303 -15.97 -11.05 -8.76
C GLN A 303 -14.77 -10.14 -8.42
N TRP A 304 -13.56 -10.57 -8.80
CA TRP A 304 -12.33 -9.83 -8.52
C TRP A 304 -11.85 -8.94 -9.67
N GLY A 305 -12.64 -8.87 -10.76
CA GLY A 305 -12.29 -8.07 -11.93
C GLY A 305 -11.06 -8.58 -12.69
N TRP A 306 -10.67 -9.83 -12.49
CA TRP A 306 -9.59 -10.48 -13.23
C TRP A 306 -9.98 -10.74 -14.69
N LYS A 307 -10.37 -9.68 -15.37
CA LYS A 307 -10.76 -9.74 -16.79
C LYS A 307 -9.59 -9.95 -17.76
N SER A 308 -8.38 -9.89 -17.28
CA SER A 308 -7.21 -10.26 -18.04
C SER A 308 -7.19 -11.77 -18.22
N SER A 309 -6.82 -12.20 -19.39
CA SER A 309 -6.88 -13.56 -19.90
C SER A 309 -6.72 -14.66 -18.83
N LEU A 310 -7.40 -15.78 -19.01
CA LEU A 310 -7.17 -17.04 -18.27
C LEU A 310 -5.66 -17.31 -18.06
N GLU A 311 -4.82 -17.02 -19.03
CA GLU A 311 -3.37 -17.14 -18.99
C GLU A 311 -2.71 -16.31 -17.89
N GLU A 312 -3.16 -15.11 -17.62
CA GLU A 312 -2.60 -14.25 -16.58
C GLU A 312 -3.05 -14.68 -15.18
N ALA A 313 -4.30 -15.12 -15.05
CA ALA A 313 -4.80 -15.77 -13.85
C ALA A 313 -4.04 -17.09 -13.58
N TYR A 314 -3.78 -17.87 -14.61
CA TYR A 314 -2.95 -19.07 -14.52
C TYR A 314 -1.52 -18.76 -14.09
N ARG A 315 -0.87 -17.76 -14.65
CA ARG A 315 0.50 -17.37 -14.26
C ARG A 315 0.60 -16.91 -12.81
N LYS A 316 -0.44 -16.28 -12.29
CA LYS A 316 -0.50 -15.82 -10.88
C LYS A 316 -0.89 -16.92 -9.89
N MET A 317 -1.58 -17.95 -10.33
CA MET A 317 -2.15 -19.00 -9.49
C MET A 317 -1.48 -20.39 -9.67
N TYR A 318 -0.55 -20.54 -10.60
CA TYR A 318 -0.03 -21.85 -10.93
C TYR A 318 1.08 -22.27 -9.96
N VAL A 319 0.75 -23.19 -9.07
CA VAL A 319 1.76 -24.10 -8.50
C VAL A 319 1.79 -25.33 -9.40
N GLY A 320 2.72 -25.35 -10.34
CA GLY A 320 2.89 -26.50 -11.20
C GLY A 320 3.27 -27.71 -10.38
N VAL A 321 2.42 -28.72 -10.34
CA VAL A 321 2.85 -30.05 -10.02
C VAL A 321 3.56 -30.54 -11.27
N ASN A 322 4.87 -30.32 -11.34
CA ASN A 322 5.70 -30.95 -12.35
C ASN A 322 5.62 -32.46 -12.13
N LYS A 323 5.13 -33.16 -13.16
CA LYS A 323 5.19 -34.60 -13.24
C LYS A 323 6.62 -35.09 -13.23
#